data_483ea00a6ae63e6b99794c690add393b
#
_entry.id   483ea00a6ae63e6b99794c690add393b
#
_cell.length_a   1.000
_cell.length_b   1.000
_cell.length_c   1.000
_cell.angle_alpha   90.00
_cell.angle_beta   90.00
_cell.angle_gamma   90.00
#
_symmetry.space_group_name_H-M   'P 1'
#
loop_
_entity.id
_entity.type
_entity.pdbx_description
1 polymer ?
#
loop_
_entity_poly.entity_id
_entity_poly.type
_entity_poly.pdbx_seq_one_letter_code
_entity_poly.pdbx_strand_id
1 'polypeptide(L)'
;MKYNKAEIMKKAHVLYRDGRYGTFTNALKIAWRDAKAVADIRAEYGDVKTWYGWTLVGREVWHGEKAVAQTTVAEAKNKKGTQVLSFFTYEQTCEIGEQPYKVA
;
A
#
# COMPACT_ATOMS: atom_id res chain seq x y z
N MET A 1 0.12 9.31 -16.32
CA MET A 1 -0.57 9.90 -15.14
C MET A 1 -0.17 9.18 -13.89
N LYS A 2 0.16 9.94 -12.89
CA LYS A 2 0.61 9.39 -11.60
C LYS A 2 -0.51 8.74 -10.80
N TYR A 3 -1.75 9.13 -11.05
CA TYR A 3 -2.87 8.71 -10.24
C TYR A 3 -3.89 7.94 -11.06
N ASN A 4 -4.36 6.85 -10.48
CA ASN A 4 -5.49 6.13 -11.04
C ASN A 4 -6.76 6.69 -10.39
N LYS A 5 -7.44 7.59 -11.08
CA LYS A 5 -8.62 8.25 -10.55
C LYS A 5 -9.74 7.28 -10.23
N ALA A 6 -9.88 6.21 -11.01
CA ALA A 6 -10.91 5.20 -10.76
C ALA A 6 -10.68 4.49 -9.42
N GLU A 7 -9.43 4.15 -9.12
CA GLU A 7 -9.09 3.52 -7.86
C GLU A 7 -9.29 4.47 -6.67
N ILE A 8 -8.94 5.74 -6.84
CA ILE A 8 -9.14 6.75 -5.80
C ILE A 8 -10.62 6.92 -5.53
N MET A 9 -11.45 7.00 -6.56
CA MET A 9 -12.90 7.13 -6.42
C MET A 9 -13.48 5.90 -5.74
N LYS A 10 -13.03 4.71 -6.12
CA LYS A 10 -13.46 3.47 -5.49
C LYS A 10 -13.14 3.46 -4.00
N LYS A 11 -11.93 3.88 -3.64
CA LYS A 11 -11.51 3.98 -2.25
C LYS A 11 -12.38 4.98 -1.49
N ALA A 12 -12.68 6.12 -2.09
CA ALA A 12 -13.53 7.13 -1.48
C ALA A 12 -14.92 6.58 -1.16
N HIS A 13 -15.50 5.81 -2.08
CA HIS A 13 -16.80 5.18 -1.83
C HIS A 13 -16.74 4.17 -0.68
N VAL A 14 -15.69 3.38 -0.61
CA VAL A 14 -15.51 2.42 0.47
C VAL A 14 -15.42 3.14 1.81
N LEU A 15 -14.63 4.21 1.88
CA LEU A 15 -14.47 5.00 3.10
C LEU A 15 -15.79 5.67 3.49
N TYR A 16 -16.51 6.20 2.52
CA TYR A 16 -17.78 6.84 2.77
C TYR A 16 -18.80 5.86 3.37
N ARG A 17 -18.87 4.67 2.82
CA ARG A 17 -19.80 3.64 3.31
C ARG A 17 -19.45 3.17 4.72
N ASP A 18 -18.20 3.24 5.10
CA ASP A 18 -17.78 2.88 6.45
C ASP A 18 -18.38 3.81 7.51
N GLY A 19 -18.66 5.05 7.15
CA GLY A 19 -19.30 6.01 8.03
C GLY A 19 -18.39 6.79 8.96
N ARG A 20 -17.17 6.33 9.18
CA ARG A 20 -16.24 7.00 10.09
C ARG A 20 -15.68 8.32 9.55
N TYR A 21 -15.73 8.48 8.25
CA TYR A 21 -15.05 9.59 7.59
C TYR A 21 -15.98 10.74 7.23
N GLY A 22 -17.22 10.69 7.72
CA GLY A 22 -18.16 11.77 7.55
C GLY A 22 -18.75 11.85 6.15
N THR A 23 -18.59 13.00 5.51
CA THR A 23 -19.16 13.23 4.18
C THR A 23 -18.35 12.55 3.09
N PHE A 24 -18.95 12.37 1.91
CA PHE A 24 -18.22 11.84 0.76
C PHE A 24 -17.06 12.76 0.37
N THR A 25 -17.25 14.07 0.46
CA THR A 25 -16.18 15.02 0.18
C THR A 25 -14.96 14.77 1.06
N ASN A 26 -15.19 14.52 2.35
CA ASN A 26 -14.10 14.21 3.26
C ASN A 26 -13.43 12.89 2.93
N ALA A 27 -14.24 11.85 2.64
CA ALA A 27 -13.71 10.55 2.24
C ALA A 27 -12.86 10.68 0.96
N LEU A 28 -13.29 11.48 0.02
CA LEU A 28 -12.55 11.73 -1.22
C LEU A 28 -11.22 12.44 -0.95
N LYS A 29 -11.21 13.43 -0.06
CA LYS A 29 -9.98 14.11 0.34
C LYS A 29 -8.97 13.13 0.95
N ILE A 30 -9.46 12.23 1.79
CA ILE A 30 -8.61 11.23 2.43
C ILE A 30 -8.05 10.27 1.39
N ALA A 31 -8.88 9.82 0.45
CA ALA A 31 -8.42 8.91 -0.61
C ALA A 31 -7.34 9.58 -1.48
N TRP A 32 -7.49 10.85 -1.81
CA TRP A 32 -6.47 11.59 -2.55
C TRP A 32 -5.19 11.77 -1.75
N ARG A 33 -5.32 12.11 -0.47
CA ARG A 33 -4.16 12.24 0.42
C ARG A 33 -3.33 10.97 0.42
N ASP A 34 -4.00 9.83 0.55
CA ASP A 34 -3.31 8.53 0.60
C ASP A 34 -2.67 8.20 -0.74
N ALA A 35 -3.36 8.50 -1.84
CA ALA A 35 -2.80 8.27 -3.17
C ALA A 35 -1.55 9.12 -3.42
N LYS A 36 -1.56 10.37 -2.95
CA LYS A 36 -0.40 11.24 -3.07
C LYS A 36 0.78 10.73 -2.26
N ALA A 37 0.53 10.23 -1.05
CA ALA A 37 1.59 9.70 -0.21
C ALA A 37 2.28 8.51 -0.89
N VAL A 38 1.51 7.61 -1.49
CA VAL A 38 2.06 6.46 -2.20
C VAL A 38 2.81 6.93 -3.46
N ALA A 39 2.25 7.90 -4.19
CA ALA A 39 2.91 8.42 -5.39
C ALA A 39 4.25 9.06 -5.05
N ASP A 40 4.34 9.78 -3.93
CA ASP A 40 5.58 10.40 -3.50
C ASP A 40 6.64 9.34 -3.17
N ILE A 41 6.25 8.26 -2.53
CA ILE A 41 7.15 7.15 -2.25
C ILE A 41 7.69 6.56 -3.55
N ARG A 42 6.82 6.33 -4.53
CA ARG A 42 7.23 5.79 -5.82
C ARG A 42 8.11 6.75 -6.59
N ALA A 43 7.87 8.05 -6.45
CA ALA A 43 8.71 9.05 -7.10
C ALA A 43 10.13 9.04 -6.55
N GLU A 44 10.27 8.74 -5.26
CA GLU A 44 11.58 8.72 -4.62
C GLU A 44 12.32 7.40 -4.81
N TYR A 45 11.62 6.28 -4.70
CA TYR A 45 12.25 4.95 -4.66
C TYR A 45 12.03 4.12 -5.92
N GLY A 46 11.24 4.61 -6.86
CA GLY A 46 10.96 3.89 -8.09
C GLY A 46 9.87 2.84 -7.93
N ASP A 47 10.04 1.70 -8.58
CA ASP A 47 9.03 0.63 -8.58
C ASP A 47 9.08 -0.15 -7.28
N VAL A 48 8.42 0.38 -6.27
CA VAL A 48 8.29 -0.28 -4.98
C VAL A 48 6.85 -0.78 -4.81
N LYS A 49 6.72 -1.87 -4.09
CA LYS A 49 5.42 -2.48 -3.81
C LYS A 49 5.40 -2.95 -2.37
N THR A 50 4.20 -3.11 -1.83
CA THR A 50 4.01 -3.74 -0.53
C THR A 50 4.35 -5.23 -0.64
N TRP A 51 4.44 -5.90 0.49
CA TRP A 51 4.65 -7.35 0.51
C TRP A 51 3.62 -8.05 -0.36
N TYR A 52 2.34 -7.73 -0.14
CA TYR A 52 1.26 -8.33 -0.90
C TYR A 52 1.36 -7.99 -2.39
N GLY A 53 1.73 -6.75 -2.70
CA GLY A 53 1.90 -6.33 -4.09
C GLY A 53 2.97 -7.15 -4.81
N TRP A 54 4.07 -7.47 -4.15
CA TRP A 54 5.10 -8.32 -4.75
C TRP A 54 4.59 -9.75 -4.94
N THR A 55 3.81 -10.25 -3.98
CA THR A 55 3.21 -11.58 -4.10
C THR A 55 2.34 -11.70 -5.36
N LEU A 56 1.61 -10.64 -5.70
CA LEU A 56 0.74 -10.64 -6.88
C LEU A 56 1.51 -10.76 -8.19
N VAL A 57 2.78 -10.42 -8.21
CA VAL A 57 3.63 -10.56 -9.40
C VAL A 57 4.62 -11.72 -9.28
N GLY A 58 4.37 -12.63 -8.35
CA GLY A 58 5.16 -13.86 -8.22
C GLY A 58 6.46 -13.71 -7.47
N ARG A 59 6.60 -12.68 -6.64
CA ARG A 59 7.82 -12.43 -5.89
C ARG A 59 7.53 -12.36 -4.40
N GLU A 60 8.55 -12.61 -3.59
CA GLU A 60 8.45 -12.49 -2.14
C GLU A 60 9.63 -11.67 -1.61
N VAL A 61 9.41 -10.99 -0.51
CA VAL A 61 10.43 -10.18 0.12
C VAL A 61 11.37 -11.09 0.90
N TRP A 62 12.69 -10.86 0.78
CA TRP A 62 13.68 -11.61 1.54
C TRP A 62 13.43 -11.45 3.03
N HIS A 63 13.59 -12.54 3.78
CA HIS A 63 13.45 -12.51 5.23
C HIS A 63 14.50 -11.56 5.82
N GLY A 64 14.06 -10.74 6.75
CA GLY A 64 14.96 -9.79 7.43
C GLY A 64 15.09 -8.45 6.74
N GLU A 65 14.50 -8.28 5.55
CA GLU A 65 14.55 -6.99 4.88
C GLU A 65 13.64 -5.97 5.56
N LYS A 66 14.12 -4.74 5.62
CA LYS A 66 13.33 -3.64 6.16
C LYS A 66 12.77 -2.82 5.01
N ALA A 67 11.53 -2.35 5.17
CA ALA A 67 10.90 -1.52 4.17
C ALA A 67 11.71 -0.25 3.92
N VAL A 68 11.82 0.15 2.66
CA VAL A 68 12.52 1.39 2.32
C VAL A 68 11.66 2.62 2.63
N ALA A 69 10.36 2.43 2.73
CA ALA A 69 9.43 3.52 3.05
C ALA A 69 8.16 2.94 3.64
N GLN A 70 7.47 3.74 4.44
CA GLN A 70 6.19 3.38 5.03
C GLN A 70 5.28 4.58 5.00
N THR A 71 3.98 4.34 4.89
CA THR A 71 2.97 5.37 5.05
C THR A 71 1.72 4.77 5.67
N THR A 72 0.97 5.58 6.38
CA THR A 72 -0.29 5.15 6.98
C THR A 72 -1.44 5.66 6.13
N VAL A 73 -2.33 4.76 5.74
CA VAL A 73 -3.48 5.07 4.90
C VAL A 73 -4.76 4.70 5.63
N ALA A 74 -5.88 5.28 5.20
CA ALA A 74 -7.19 4.93 5.73
C ALA A 74 -7.59 3.53 5.26
N GLU A 75 -8.20 2.76 6.16
CA GLU A 75 -8.65 1.40 5.85
C GLU A 75 -9.99 1.15 6.52
N ALA A 76 -11.03 1.00 5.71
CA ALA A 76 -12.40 0.86 6.20
C ALA A 76 -12.63 -0.41 7.00
N LYS A 77 -11.93 -1.50 6.66
CA LYS A 77 -12.13 -2.80 7.30
C LYS A 77 -11.39 -2.97 8.61
N ASN A 78 -10.57 -2.00 8.95
CA ASN A 78 -9.73 -2.06 10.14
C ASN A 78 -10.39 -1.35 11.30
N LYS A 79 -10.36 -1.93 12.50
CA LYS A 79 -10.93 -1.30 13.69
C LYS A 79 -10.36 0.09 13.95
N LYS A 80 -9.08 0.27 13.68
CA LYS A 80 -8.42 1.58 13.87
C LYS A 80 -8.72 2.56 12.75
N GLY A 81 -9.29 2.09 11.64
CA GLY A 81 -9.54 2.91 10.48
C GLY A 81 -8.28 3.24 9.68
N THR A 82 -7.14 2.67 10.04
CA THR A 82 -5.87 2.93 9.35
C THR A 82 -5.08 1.66 9.16
N GLN A 83 -4.17 1.69 8.20
CA GLN A 83 -3.27 0.59 7.90
C GLN A 83 -1.91 1.16 7.52
N VAL A 84 -0.84 0.56 8.01
CA VAL A 84 0.51 0.94 7.62
C VAL A 84 0.88 0.14 6.37
N LEU A 85 1.29 0.85 5.32
CA LEU A 85 1.81 0.23 4.11
C LEU A 85 3.32 0.32 4.15
N SER A 86 3.98 -0.83 4.04
CA SER A 86 5.44 -0.92 3.99
C SER A 86 5.85 -1.30 2.58
N PHE A 87 6.81 -0.58 2.01
CA PHE A 87 7.20 -0.73 0.62
C PHE A 87 8.62 -1.29 0.51
N PHE A 88 8.79 -2.17 -0.45
CA PHE A 88 10.07 -2.85 -0.71
C PHE A 88 10.46 -2.68 -2.16
N THR A 89 11.76 -2.61 -2.43
CA THR A 89 12.28 -2.52 -3.79
C THR A 89 12.38 -3.91 -4.41
N TYR A 90 12.55 -3.95 -5.74
CA TYR A 90 12.75 -5.20 -6.46
C TYR A 90 13.96 -5.97 -5.91
N GLU A 91 15.05 -5.26 -5.58
CA GLU A 91 16.27 -5.88 -5.06
C GLU A 91 16.07 -6.55 -3.70
N GLN A 92 15.03 -6.17 -2.99
CA GLN A 92 14.69 -6.78 -1.70
C GLN A 92 13.81 -8.02 -1.87
N THR A 93 13.57 -8.45 -3.09
CA THR A 93 12.66 -9.56 -3.39
C THR A 93 13.35 -10.65 -4.20
N CYS A 94 12.74 -11.83 -4.20
CA CYS A 94 13.15 -12.97 -5.02
C CYS A 94 11.88 -13.66 -5.53
N GLU A 95 12.05 -14.60 -6.44
CA GLU A 95 10.91 -15.40 -6.89
C GLU A 95 10.37 -16.24 -5.73
N ILE A 96 9.05 -16.41 -5.69
CA ILE A 96 8.42 -17.21 -4.64
C ILE A 96 8.99 -18.61 -4.67
N GLY A 97 9.44 -19.08 -3.50
CA GLY A 97 10.05 -20.38 -3.35
C GLY A 97 11.55 -20.39 -3.49
N GLU A 98 12.16 -19.28 -3.89
CA GLU A 98 13.60 -19.18 -4.07
C GLU A 98 14.35 -19.07 -2.75
N GLN A 99 13.73 -18.46 -1.76
CA GLN A 99 14.34 -18.32 -0.44
C GLN A 99 14.49 -19.67 0.22
N PRO A 100 15.67 -19.94 0.82
CA PRO A 100 15.76 -21.14 1.65
C PRO A 100 14.84 -20.99 2.83
N TYR A 101 14.20 -22.06 3.23
CA TYR A 101 13.39 -22.04 4.42
C TYR A 101 14.25 -21.71 5.60
N LYS A 102 13.77 -20.81 6.42
CA LYS A 102 14.40 -20.59 7.68
C LYS A 102 14.13 -21.76 8.58
N VAL A 103 15.14 -22.52 8.77
CA VAL A 103 15.09 -23.53 9.81
C VAL A 103 15.34 -22.76 11.10
N ALA A 104 14.33 -22.71 11.87
CA ALA A 104 14.45 -22.02 13.15
C ALA A 104 15.49 -22.72 13.99
#